data_b94362a51a78b6ef07689b64c18ea83d
#
_entry.id   b94362a51a78b6ef07689b64c18ea83d
#
_cell.length_a   1.000
_cell.length_b   1.000
_cell.length_c   1.000
_cell.angle_alpha   90.00
_cell.angle_beta   90.00
_cell.angle_gamma   90.00
#
_symmetry.space_group_name_H-M   'P 1'
#
loop_
_entity.id
_entity.type
_entity.pdbx_description
1 polymer ?
#
loop_
_entity_poly.entity_id
_entity_poly.type
_entity_poly.pdbx_seq_one_letter_code
_entity_poly.pdbx_strand_id
1 'polypeptide(L)'
;MDNTVEKLAATAKESLVVLQALTSKAQADAARLVELNLTTSKSLMAQSFEYAKAMMAAKDPQTLASLQTGLAEPMGEIAKAYAQEFQNIAAGSSAEFTKVAQASMADIQKGIAAMMGSATKNTPAGTGSAFDFFNQAMVASQNAFKTAQASAQQAIDAVNKAVKTA
;
A
#
# COMPACT_ATOMS: atom_id res chain seq x y z
N MET A 1 4.78 -15.33 -38.60
CA MET A 1 5.49 -15.62 -37.30
C MET A 1 5.90 -14.33 -36.56
N ASP A 2 6.08 -13.21 -37.24
CA ASP A 2 6.53 -11.95 -36.61
C ASP A 2 5.56 -11.31 -35.60
N ASN A 3 4.23 -11.47 -35.81
CA ASN A 3 3.23 -10.79 -34.97
C ASN A 3 3.17 -11.32 -33.51
N THR A 4 3.61 -12.54 -33.25
CA THR A 4 3.58 -13.14 -31.90
C THR A 4 4.78 -12.67 -31.07
N VAL A 5 5.96 -12.57 -31.68
CA VAL A 5 7.17 -12.07 -31.02
C VAL A 5 7.04 -10.59 -30.70
N GLU A 6 6.47 -9.83 -31.62
CA GLU A 6 6.24 -8.39 -31.45
C GLU A 6 5.23 -8.10 -30.31
N LYS A 7 4.15 -8.88 -30.22
CA LYS A 7 3.20 -8.81 -29.11
C LYS A 7 3.82 -9.21 -27.78
N LEU A 8 4.64 -10.24 -27.74
CA LEU A 8 5.34 -10.69 -26.55
C LEU A 8 6.33 -9.61 -26.05
N ALA A 9 7.07 -8.99 -26.97
CA ALA A 9 7.98 -7.90 -26.68
C ALA A 9 7.23 -6.65 -26.16
N ALA A 10 6.07 -6.32 -26.73
CA ALA A 10 5.23 -5.22 -26.27
C ALA A 10 4.71 -5.47 -24.85
N THR A 11 4.21 -6.67 -24.56
CA THR A 11 3.73 -7.04 -23.21
C THR A 11 4.87 -7.02 -22.18
N ALA A 12 6.05 -7.49 -22.54
CA ALA A 12 7.21 -7.44 -21.66
C ALA A 12 7.63 -5.99 -21.35
N LYS A 13 7.62 -5.11 -22.36
CA LYS A 13 7.91 -3.68 -22.20
C LYS A 13 6.89 -2.99 -21.30
N GLU A 14 5.62 -3.30 -21.46
CA GLU A 14 4.52 -2.77 -20.64
C GLU A 14 4.63 -3.24 -19.17
N SER A 15 4.98 -4.51 -18.95
CA SER A 15 5.26 -5.06 -17.63
C SER A 15 6.44 -4.37 -16.94
N LEU A 16 7.49 -4.01 -17.66
CA LEU A 16 8.63 -3.26 -17.14
C LEU A 16 8.23 -1.84 -16.73
N VAL A 17 7.42 -1.15 -17.52
CA VAL A 17 6.92 0.19 -17.20
C VAL A 17 6.07 0.16 -15.92
N VAL A 18 5.21 -0.84 -15.80
CA VAL A 18 4.38 -1.07 -14.60
C VAL A 18 5.25 -1.31 -13.36
N LEU A 19 6.26 -2.18 -13.47
CA LEU A 19 7.18 -2.48 -12.37
C LEU A 19 7.97 -1.23 -11.96
N GLN A 20 8.42 -0.42 -12.92
CA GLN A 20 9.11 0.83 -12.65
C GLN A 20 8.20 1.84 -11.93
N ALA A 21 6.93 1.97 -12.36
CA ALA A 21 5.96 2.84 -11.71
C ALA A 21 5.69 2.42 -10.26
N LEU A 22 5.49 1.11 -10.01
CA LEU A 22 5.30 0.58 -8.66
C LEU A 22 6.53 0.80 -7.77
N THR A 23 7.74 0.60 -8.31
CA THR A 23 8.98 0.84 -7.58
C THR A 23 9.14 2.31 -7.22
N SER A 24 8.88 3.22 -8.16
CA SER A 24 8.94 4.66 -7.93
C SER A 24 7.91 5.11 -6.88
N LYS A 25 6.69 4.55 -6.93
CA LYS A 25 5.66 4.81 -5.93
C LYS A 25 6.07 4.33 -4.55
N ALA A 26 6.60 3.11 -4.44
CA ALA A 26 7.08 2.56 -3.17
C ALA A 26 8.20 3.42 -2.56
N GLN A 27 9.13 3.92 -3.38
CA GLN A 27 10.18 4.84 -2.92
C GLN A 27 9.59 6.18 -2.44
N ALA A 28 8.62 6.74 -3.16
CA ALA A 28 7.95 7.97 -2.77
C ALA A 28 7.19 7.81 -1.45
N ASP A 29 6.49 6.68 -1.26
CA ASP A 29 5.76 6.40 -0.02
C ASP A 29 6.70 6.16 1.16
N ALA A 30 7.85 5.49 0.93
CA ALA A 30 8.89 5.35 1.93
C ALA A 30 9.48 6.72 2.36
N ALA A 31 9.74 7.61 1.41
CA ALA A 31 10.20 8.97 1.70
C ALA A 31 9.17 9.76 2.52
N ARG A 32 7.88 9.66 2.19
CA ARG A 32 6.79 10.28 2.96
C ARG A 32 6.69 9.73 4.38
N LEU A 33 6.89 8.43 4.58
CA LEU A 33 6.94 7.82 5.92
C LEU A 33 8.12 8.35 6.75
N VAL A 34 9.29 8.50 6.14
CA VAL A 34 10.46 9.09 6.80
C VAL A 34 10.17 10.55 7.20
N GLU A 35 9.59 11.33 6.32
CA GLU A 35 9.21 12.72 6.59
C GLU A 35 8.16 12.82 7.71
N LEU A 36 7.14 11.95 7.68
CA LEU A 36 6.13 11.84 8.72
C LEU A 36 6.76 11.54 10.09
N ASN A 37 7.65 10.55 10.15
CA ASN A 37 8.35 10.18 11.39
C ASN A 37 9.22 11.34 11.90
N LEU A 38 9.94 12.03 11.01
CA LEU A 38 10.78 13.17 11.38
C LEU A 38 9.94 14.35 11.90
N THR A 39 8.85 14.66 11.23
CA THR A 39 7.96 15.77 11.62
C THR A 39 7.30 15.47 12.95
N THR A 40 6.81 14.23 13.14
CA THR A 40 6.22 13.79 14.41
C THR A 40 7.24 13.84 15.55
N SER A 41 8.46 13.39 15.32
CA SER A 41 9.54 13.45 16.31
C SER A 41 9.87 14.89 16.70
N LYS A 42 9.93 15.81 15.75
CA LYS A 42 10.12 17.25 16.02
C LYS A 42 8.97 17.84 16.85
N SER A 43 7.72 17.46 16.53
CA SER A 43 6.55 17.92 17.28
C SER A 43 6.57 17.40 18.71
N LEU A 44 6.91 16.12 18.92
CA LEU A 44 7.05 15.51 20.24
C LEU A 44 8.17 16.16 21.06
N MET A 45 9.33 16.45 20.44
CA MET A 45 10.43 17.16 21.10
C MET A 45 10.00 18.56 21.49
N ALA A 46 9.40 19.33 20.60
CA ALA A 46 8.91 20.69 20.91
C ALA A 46 7.92 20.66 22.08
N GLN A 47 6.96 19.73 22.06
CA GLN A 47 5.99 19.56 23.15
C GLN A 47 6.68 19.18 24.48
N SER A 48 7.69 18.30 24.42
CA SER A 48 8.46 17.92 25.61
C SER A 48 9.24 19.10 26.20
N PHE A 49 9.83 19.96 25.35
CA PHE A 49 10.52 21.17 25.78
C PHE A 49 9.57 22.19 26.43
N GLU A 50 8.40 22.43 25.83
CA GLU A 50 7.40 23.33 26.39
C GLU A 50 6.86 22.80 27.72
N TYR A 51 6.64 21.50 27.84
CA TYR A 51 6.24 20.85 29.07
C TYR A 51 7.31 20.99 30.17
N ALA A 52 8.58 20.71 29.85
CA ALA A 52 9.69 20.84 30.79
C ALA A 52 9.83 22.27 31.29
N LYS A 53 9.68 23.25 30.40
CA LYS A 53 9.71 24.68 30.74
C LYS A 53 8.55 25.07 31.65
N ALA A 54 7.34 24.60 31.35
CA ALA A 54 6.17 24.83 32.20
C ALA A 54 6.31 24.18 33.59
N MET A 55 6.88 22.97 33.66
CA MET A 55 7.21 22.30 34.92
C MET A 55 8.19 23.09 35.76
N MET A 56 9.23 23.65 35.18
CA MET A 56 10.21 24.50 35.90
C MET A 56 9.62 25.82 36.37
N ALA A 57 8.60 26.33 35.68
CA ALA A 57 7.91 27.58 36.06
C ALA A 57 6.80 27.36 37.11
N ALA A 58 6.32 26.15 37.31
CA ALA A 58 5.27 25.84 38.27
C ALA A 58 5.75 26.02 39.68
N LYS A 59 4.99 26.81 40.48
CA LYS A 59 5.34 27.15 41.88
C LYS A 59 4.46 26.49 42.93
N ASP A 60 3.43 25.77 42.49
CA ASP A 60 2.47 25.14 43.37
C ASP A 60 2.01 23.76 42.85
N PRO A 61 1.58 22.84 43.74
CA PRO A 61 1.16 21.51 43.37
C PRO A 61 -0.04 21.46 42.44
N GLN A 62 -0.91 22.44 42.46
CA GLN A 62 -2.13 22.48 41.64
C GLN A 62 -1.79 22.80 40.19
N THR A 63 -0.84 23.70 39.97
CA THR A 63 -0.28 23.97 38.63
C THR A 63 0.40 22.73 38.07
N LEU A 64 1.16 21.96 38.85
CA LEU A 64 1.78 20.71 38.44
C LEU A 64 0.73 19.66 38.00
N ALA A 65 -0.34 19.51 38.77
CA ALA A 65 -1.42 18.58 38.44
C ALA A 65 -2.14 18.97 37.14
N SER A 66 -2.38 20.26 36.91
CA SER A 66 -2.99 20.73 35.65
C SER A 66 -2.07 20.61 34.44
N LEU A 67 -0.77 20.71 34.61
CA LEU A 67 0.20 20.45 33.53
C LEU A 67 0.19 18.97 33.11
N GLN A 68 0.05 18.04 34.06
CA GLN A 68 -0.03 16.60 33.73
C GLN A 68 -1.28 16.28 32.92
N THR A 69 -2.45 16.84 33.29
CA THR A 69 -3.68 16.64 32.52
C THR A 69 -3.67 17.36 31.18
N GLY A 70 -3.06 18.54 31.11
CA GLY A 70 -2.94 19.33 29.91
C GLY A 70 -2.02 18.75 28.84
N LEU A 71 -1.16 17.79 29.18
CA LEU A 71 -0.28 17.12 28.22
C LEU A 71 -1.03 16.10 27.34
N ALA A 72 -2.11 15.53 27.84
CA ALA A 72 -2.85 14.48 27.13
C ALA A 72 -3.45 14.97 25.80
N GLU A 73 -3.97 16.18 25.76
CA GLU A 73 -4.59 16.75 24.57
C GLU A 73 -3.58 17.00 23.43
N PRO A 74 -2.46 17.72 23.63
CA PRO A 74 -1.46 17.92 22.58
C PRO A 74 -0.83 16.61 22.09
N MET A 75 -0.61 15.64 22.97
CA MET A 75 -0.09 14.33 22.61
C MET A 75 -1.11 13.55 21.77
N GLY A 76 -2.40 13.64 22.12
CA GLY A 76 -3.49 13.05 21.36
C GLY A 76 -3.61 13.64 19.95
N GLU A 77 -3.45 14.94 19.79
CA GLU A 77 -3.47 15.60 18.48
C GLU A 77 -2.29 15.17 17.60
N ILE A 78 -1.08 15.07 18.16
CA ILE A 78 0.09 14.56 17.44
C ILE A 78 -0.13 13.11 16.99
N ALA A 79 -0.64 12.25 17.86
CA ALA A 79 -0.92 10.85 17.54
C ALA A 79 -2.00 10.72 16.46
N LYS A 80 -3.05 11.52 16.53
CA LYS A 80 -4.12 11.57 15.54
C LYS A 80 -3.64 12.04 14.18
N ALA A 81 -2.85 13.11 14.12
CA ALA A 81 -2.25 13.62 12.89
C ALA A 81 -1.34 12.57 12.24
N TYR A 82 -0.50 11.89 13.04
CA TYR A 82 0.32 10.78 12.58
C TYR A 82 -0.51 9.66 11.97
N ALA A 83 -1.55 9.21 12.68
CA ALA A 83 -2.40 8.11 12.23
C ALA A 83 -3.12 8.46 10.91
N GLN A 84 -3.62 9.68 10.77
CA GLN A 84 -4.28 10.14 9.56
C GLN A 84 -3.33 10.16 8.36
N GLU A 85 -2.14 10.72 8.53
CA GLU A 85 -1.17 10.77 7.42
C GLU A 85 -0.62 9.39 7.07
N PHE A 86 -0.39 8.53 8.06
CA PHE A 86 -0.04 7.13 7.82
C PHE A 86 -1.12 6.40 7.00
N GLN A 87 -2.40 6.60 7.34
CA GLN A 87 -3.53 6.03 6.60
C GLN A 87 -3.59 6.56 5.16
N ASN A 88 -3.34 7.85 4.96
CA ASN A 88 -3.31 8.46 3.62
C ASN A 88 -2.21 7.83 2.74
N ILE A 89 -1.02 7.61 3.29
CA ILE A 89 0.09 6.95 2.59
C ILE A 89 -0.29 5.51 2.26
N ALA A 90 -0.78 4.75 3.23
CA ALA A 90 -1.15 3.34 3.07
C ALA A 90 -2.30 3.15 2.07
N ALA A 91 -3.34 3.97 2.15
CA ALA A 91 -4.48 3.93 1.23
C ALA A 91 -4.07 4.29 -0.20
N GLY A 92 -3.23 5.32 -0.37
CA GLY A 92 -2.70 5.72 -1.67
C GLY A 92 -1.86 4.62 -2.32
N SER A 93 -1.01 3.96 -1.55
CA SER A 93 -0.20 2.82 -2.01
C SER A 93 -1.06 1.62 -2.42
N SER A 94 -2.05 1.26 -1.60
CA SER A 94 -2.98 0.15 -1.85
C SER A 94 -3.84 0.40 -3.10
N ALA A 95 -4.37 1.60 -3.28
CA ALA A 95 -5.19 1.95 -4.43
C ALA A 95 -4.40 1.87 -5.75
N GLU A 96 -3.17 2.38 -5.77
CA GLU A 96 -2.29 2.32 -6.95
C GLU A 96 -1.93 0.87 -7.29
N PHE A 97 -1.56 0.07 -6.28
CA PHE A 97 -1.26 -1.34 -6.48
C PHE A 97 -2.46 -2.12 -7.04
N THR A 98 -3.66 -1.87 -6.51
CA THR A 98 -4.90 -2.50 -6.98
C THR A 98 -5.19 -2.12 -8.42
N LYS A 99 -5.05 -0.85 -8.78
CA LYS A 99 -5.25 -0.34 -10.13
C LYS A 99 -4.31 -1.00 -11.15
N VAL A 100 -3.02 -1.09 -10.79
CA VAL A 100 -2.01 -1.73 -11.62
C VAL A 100 -2.28 -3.23 -11.78
N ALA A 101 -2.62 -3.92 -10.69
CA ALA A 101 -2.95 -5.35 -10.75
C ALA A 101 -4.18 -5.63 -11.61
N GLN A 102 -5.22 -4.78 -11.53
CA GLN A 102 -6.41 -4.92 -12.38
C GLN A 102 -6.09 -4.67 -13.85
N ALA A 103 -5.28 -3.67 -14.18
CA ALA A 103 -4.85 -3.40 -15.54
C ALA A 103 -4.05 -4.58 -16.11
N SER A 104 -3.06 -5.08 -15.36
CA SER A 104 -2.27 -6.24 -15.77
C SER A 104 -3.13 -7.49 -15.98
N MET A 105 -4.11 -7.73 -15.13
CA MET A 105 -5.07 -8.85 -15.32
C MET A 105 -5.90 -8.68 -16.59
N ALA A 106 -6.39 -7.48 -16.87
CA ALA A 106 -7.18 -7.23 -18.08
C ALA A 106 -6.33 -7.49 -19.35
N ASP A 107 -5.05 -7.11 -19.33
CA ASP A 107 -4.16 -7.30 -20.47
C ASP A 107 -3.77 -8.78 -20.64
N ILE A 108 -3.54 -9.51 -19.56
CA ILE A 108 -3.39 -10.96 -19.58
C ILE A 108 -4.63 -11.63 -20.18
N GLN A 109 -5.82 -11.27 -19.75
CA GLN A 109 -7.07 -11.83 -20.29
C GLN A 109 -7.22 -11.54 -21.80
N LYS A 110 -6.91 -10.31 -22.25
CA LYS A 110 -6.90 -9.96 -23.69
C LYS A 110 -5.88 -10.80 -24.46
N GLY A 111 -4.68 -10.96 -23.90
CA GLY A 111 -3.63 -11.79 -24.50
C GLY A 111 -4.05 -13.24 -24.69
N ILE A 112 -4.71 -13.82 -23.67
CA ILE A 112 -5.24 -15.19 -23.71
C ILE A 112 -6.36 -15.30 -24.75
N ALA A 113 -7.31 -14.36 -24.76
CA ALA A 113 -8.39 -14.36 -25.74
C ALA A 113 -7.86 -14.27 -27.19
N ALA A 114 -6.82 -13.46 -27.41
CA ALA A 114 -6.15 -13.36 -28.70
C ALA A 114 -5.41 -14.65 -29.10
N MET A 115 -4.76 -15.33 -28.13
CA MET A 115 -4.15 -16.65 -28.35
C MET A 115 -5.21 -17.72 -28.65
N MET A 116 -6.32 -17.76 -27.93
CA MET A 116 -7.42 -18.69 -28.19
C MET A 116 -8.05 -18.47 -29.59
N GLY A 117 -8.27 -17.21 -29.97
CA GLY A 117 -8.80 -16.89 -31.30
C GLY A 117 -7.86 -17.26 -32.44
N SER A 118 -6.56 -17.33 -32.21
CA SER A 118 -5.57 -17.82 -33.20
C SER A 118 -5.38 -19.33 -33.15
N ALA A 119 -5.53 -19.96 -31.99
CA ALA A 119 -5.41 -21.40 -31.80
C ALA A 119 -6.59 -22.18 -32.42
N THR A 120 -7.83 -21.65 -32.32
CA THR A 120 -9.00 -22.29 -32.94
C THR A 120 -8.96 -22.37 -34.46
N LYS A 121 -8.07 -21.62 -35.12
CA LYS A 121 -7.86 -21.66 -36.58
C LYS A 121 -6.83 -22.68 -37.04
N ASN A 122 -5.96 -23.24 -36.18
CA ASN A 122 -4.80 -24.03 -36.59
C ASN A 122 -4.35 -25.12 -35.60
N THR A 123 -5.23 -25.79 -34.81
CA THR A 123 -4.76 -26.72 -33.77
C THR A 123 -4.87 -28.21 -34.14
N PRO A 124 -3.78 -29.00 -33.97
CA PRO A 124 -3.83 -30.44 -33.71
C PRO A 124 -4.20 -30.71 -32.24
N ALA A 125 -4.93 -31.80 -32.03
CA ALA A 125 -5.38 -32.24 -30.70
C ALA A 125 -4.20 -32.47 -29.72
N GLY A 126 -4.12 -31.67 -28.65
CA GLY A 126 -3.06 -31.83 -27.61
C GLY A 126 -2.86 -30.65 -26.69
N THR A 127 -3.50 -29.51 -26.90
CA THR A 127 -3.28 -28.27 -26.15
C THR A 127 -4.13 -28.11 -24.88
N GLY A 128 -4.98 -29.09 -24.54
CA GLY A 128 -5.84 -29.04 -23.34
C GLY A 128 -5.04 -28.89 -22.03
N SER A 129 -3.95 -29.66 -21.89
CA SER A 129 -3.16 -29.68 -20.65
C SER A 129 -2.39 -28.38 -20.37
N ALA A 130 -1.91 -27.69 -21.42
CA ALA A 130 -1.23 -26.41 -21.25
C ALA A 130 -2.21 -25.29 -20.86
N PHE A 131 -3.42 -25.38 -21.37
CA PHE A 131 -4.51 -24.45 -21.03
C PHE A 131 -5.03 -24.64 -19.62
N ASP A 132 -5.17 -25.88 -19.17
CA ASP A 132 -5.58 -26.21 -17.80
C ASP A 132 -4.51 -25.76 -16.79
N PHE A 133 -3.24 -25.97 -17.09
CA PHE A 133 -2.13 -25.48 -16.26
C PHE A 133 -2.14 -23.94 -16.16
N PHE A 134 -2.38 -23.25 -17.26
CA PHE A 134 -2.45 -21.78 -17.28
C PHE A 134 -3.66 -21.26 -16.51
N ASN A 135 -4.84 -21.86 -16.65
CA ASN A 135 -6.03 -21.51 -15.87
C ASN A 135 -5.79 -21.72 -14.37
N GLN A 136 -5.16 -22.82 -13.99
CA GLN A 136 -4.81 -23.11 -12.61
C GLN A 136 -3.83 -22.07 -12.05
N ALA A 137 -2.80 -21.66 -12.81
CA ALA A 137 -1.87 -20.63 -12.42
C ALA A 137 -2.54 -19.25 -12.26
N MET A 138 -3.49 -18.93 -13.13
CA MET A 138 -4.25 -17.68 -13.07
C MET A 138 -5.20 -17.65 -11.85
N VAL A 139 -5.89 -18.73 -11.57
CA VAL A 139 -6.75 -18.85 -10.37
C VAL A 139 -5.92 -18.77 -9.09
N ALA A 140 -4.76 -19.44 -9.05
CA ALA A 140 -3.84 -19.36 -7.91
C ALA A 140 -3.31 -17.94 -7.70
N SER A 141 -2.96 -17.23 -8.77
CA SER A 141 -2.52 -15.81 -8.72
C SER A 141 -3.63 -14.89 -8.22
N GLN A 142 -4.87 -15.06 -8.69
CA GLN A 142 -6.02 -14.29 -8.21
C GLN A 142 -6.30 -14.53 -6.72
N ASN A 143 -6.20 -15.77 -6.27
CA ASN A 143 -6.40 -16.13 -4.87
C ASN A 143 -5.29 -15.57 -3.98
N ALA A 144 -4.03 -15.62 -4.42
CA ALA A 144 -2.91 -15.01 -3.71
C ALA A 144 -3.08 -13.49 -3.57
N PHE A 145 -3.53 -12.82 -4.65
CA PHE A 145 -3.81 -11.39 -4.63
C PHE A 145 -4.95 -11.03 -3.66
N LYS A 146 -6.07 -11.77 -3.69
CA LYS A 146 -7.19 -11.57 -2.75
C LYS A 146 -6.75 -11.77 -1.30
N THR A 147 -5.91 -12.78 -1.04
CA THR A 147 -5.37 -13.04 0.29
C THR A 147 -4.46 -11.91 0.76
N ALA A 148 -3.59 -11.41 -0.10
CA ALA A 148 -2.71 -10.28 0.21
C ALA A 148 -3.52 -9.00 0.50
N GLN A 149 -4.56 -8.73 -0.28
CA GLN A 149 -5.46 -7.59 -0.08
C GLN A 149 -6.24 -7.72 1.25
N ALA A 150 -6.76 -8.90 1.57
CA ALA A 150 -7.45 -9.16 2.83
C ALA A 150 -6.51 -8.98 4.04
N SER A 151 -5.27 -9.45 3.94
CA SER A 151 -4.25 -9.28 4.99
C SER A 151 -3.88 -7.82 5.20
N ALA A 152 -3.74 -7.05 4.11
CA ALA A 152 -3.48 -5.61 4.18
C ALA A 152 -4.66 -4.86 4.85
N GLN A 153 -5.90 -5.22 4.50
CA GLN A 153 -7.09 -4.63 5.13
C GLN A 153 -7.18 -4.96 6.62
N GLN A 154 -6.89 -6.21 7.02
CA GLN A 154 -6.84 -6.60 8.43
C GLN A 154 -5.78 -5.83 9.22
N ALA A 155 -4.62 -5.57 8.63
CA ALA A 155 -3.59 -4.75 9.26
C ALA A 155 -4.06 -3.29 9.48
N ILE A 156 -4.72 -2.70 8.49
CA ILE A 156 -5.32 -1.35 8.57
C ILE A 156 -6.39 -1.32 9.66
N ASP A 157 -7.27 -2.32 9.70
CA ASP A 157 -8.35 -2.41 10.71
C ASP A 157 -7.81 -2.58 12.13
N ALA A 158 -6.72 -3.36 12.29
CA ALA A 158 -6.04 -3.52 13.57
C ALA A 158 -5.44 -2.20 14.08
N VAL A 159 -4.80 -1.44 13.20
CA VAL A 159 -4.27 -0.09 13.52
C VAL A 159 -5.41 0.86 13.89
N ASN A 160 -6.50 0.88 13.12
CA ASN A 160 -7.67 1.70 13.40
C ASN A 160 -8.32 1.37 14.75
N LYS A 161 -8.36 0.09 15.12
CA LYS A 161 -8.87 -0.37 16.40
C LYS A 161 -7.96 0.07 17.56
N ALA A 162 -6.65 -0.06 17.40
CA ALA A 162 -5.68 0.37 18.40
C ALA A 162 -5.75 1.88 18.67
N VAL A 163 -5.91 2.69 17.61
CA VAL A 163 -6.04 4.15 17.72
C VAL A 163 -7.35 4.59 18.40
N LYS A 164 -8.44 3.80 18.26
CA LYS A 164 -9.73 4.11 18.90
C LYS A 164 -9.79 3.73 20.39
N THR A 165 -8.87 2.87 20.83
CA THR A 165 -8.84 2.36 22.23
C THR A 165 -7.75 3.01 23.07
N ALA A 166 -6.90 3.84 22.50
CA ALA A 166 -5.90 4.70 23.15
C ALA A 166 -6.43 6.11 23.38
#